data_1ef4b1dbca99d9bba7a1b9d903eabc46
#
_entry.id   1ef4b1dbca99d9bba7a1b9d903eabc46
#
_cell.length_a   1.000
_cell.length_b   1.000
_cell.length_c   1.000
_cell.angle_alpha   90.00
_cell.angle_beta   90.00
_cell.angle_gamma   90.00
#
_symmetry.space_group_name_H-M   'P 1'
#
loop_
_entity.id
_entity.type
_entity.pdbx_description
1 polymer ?
#
loop_
_entity_poly.entity_id
_entity_poly.type
_entity_poly.pdbx_seq_one_letter_code
_entity_poly.pdbx_strand_id
1 'polypeptide(L)'
;HIISTLKKAFNELGCDCSSPGELYAAKKTNINMTDCVYTGNYESIEDLKTAYESGCEINLDDLNSLKRLKTIGIPEYISFRINPGKGHGRFKGIMTGGKDSKFGIPKETISNVYILAKQFGVKKFGLQCHAGSATLDVKKFSEITQLVLSSAKEIEGHINQRLEKISIGSGFGIPYKNSEKPLDLNLLFREIQSVFLEYYGKDQSEWPIQI
;
A
#
# COMPACT_ATOMS: atom_id res chain seq x y z
N HIS A 1 -18.50 -15.17 -3.96
CA HIS A 1 -19.50 -15.09 -2.85
C HIS A 1 -19.07 -14.12 -1.75
N ILE A 2 -17.84 -14.23 -1.18
CA ILE A 2 -17.39 -13.40 -0.06
C ILE A 2 -17.45 -11.90 -0.43
N ILE A 3 -16.82 -11.49 -1.53
CA ILE A 3 -16.81 -10.10 -1.99
C ILE A 3 -18.25 -9.59 -2.21
N SER A 4 -19.10 -10.39 -2.86
CA SER A 4 -20.51 -10.01 -3.09
C SER A 4 -21.30 -9.86 -1.79
N THR A 5 -20.98 -10.63 -0.76
CA THR A 5 -21.59 -10.51 0.56
C THR A 5 -21.13 -9.24 1.28
N LEU A 6 -19.81 -8.97 1.23
CA LEU A 6 -19.23 -7.76 1.80
C LEU A 6 -19.78 -6.50 1.11
N LYS A 7 -19.88 -6.50 -0.23
CA LYS A 7 -20.43 -5.36 -0.99
C LYS A 7 -21.88 -5.03 -0.62
N LYS A 8 -22.67 -6.05 -0.25
CA LYS A 8 -24.04 -5.82 0.26
C LYS A 8 -24.07 -5.20 1.66
N ALA A 9 -23.05 -5.47 2.47
CA ALA A 9 -22.95 -4.96 3.83
C ALA A 9 -22.27 -3.58 3.88
N PHE A 10 -21.38 -3.30 2.95
CA PHE A 10 -20.56 -2.08 2.91
C PHE A 10 -20.65 -1.42 1.53
N ASN A 11 -21.28 -0.25 1.46
CA ASN A 11 -21.46 0.48 0.19
C ASN A 11 -20.14 0.96 -0.42
N GLU A 12 -19.15 1.29 0.41
CA GLU A 12 -17.85 1.85 0.04
C GLU A 12 -16.73 0.79 0.03
N LEU A 13 -17.07 -0.43 -0.39
CA LEU A 13 -16.08 -1.51 -0.48
C LEU A 13 -15.21 -1.34 -1.72
N GLY A 14 -13.89 -1.25 -1.52
CA GLY A 14 -12.85 -1.37 -2.54
C GLY A 14 -12.19 -2.75 -2.55
N CYS A 15 -11.23 -2.93 -3.46
CA CYS A 15 -10.40 -4.14 -3.54
C CYS A 15 -8.93 -3.78 -3.78
N ASP A 16 -8.03 -4.44 -3.08
CA ASP A 16 -6.61 -4.51 -3.46
C ASP A 16 -6.40 -5.77 -4.30
N CYS A 17 -6.01 -5.59 -5.55
CA CYS A 17 -5.93 -6.61 -6.59
C CYS A 17 -4.47 -6.81 -7.00
N SER A 18 -3.99 -8.06 -6.96
CA SER A 18 -2.61 -8.41 -7.32
C SER A 18 -2.48 -8.99 -8.75
N SER A 19 -3.58 -9.06 -9.50
CA SER A 19 -3.58 -9.58 -10.87
C SER A 19 -4.77 -9.06 -11.67
N PRO A 20 -4.70 -9.10 -13.03
CA PRO A 20 -5.84 -8.81 -13.89
C PRO A 20 -7.06 -9.69 -13.61
N GLY A 21 -6.84 -10.95 -13.19
CA GLY A 21 -7.92 -11.87 -12.80
C GLY A 21 -8.69 -11.38 -11.58
N GLU A 22 -8.01 -10.77 -10.61
CA GLU A 22 -8.65 -10.18 -9.42
C GLU A 22 -9.39 -8.90 -9.76
N LEU A 23 -8.85 -8.05 -10.64
CA LEU A 23 -9.59 -6.89 -11.19
C LEU A 23 -10.88 -7.33 -11.90
N TYR A 24 -10.80 -8.40 -12.70
CA TYR A 24 -11.98 -8.97 -13.33
C TYR A 24 -13.00 -9.47 -12.31
N ALA A 25 -12.55 -10.16 -11.26
CA ALA A 25 -13.42 -10.63 -10.18
C ALA A 25 -14.09 -9.47 -9.42
N ALA A 26 -13.35 -8.40 -9.11
CA ALA A 26 -13.88 -7.20 -8.49
C ALA A 26 -14.98 -6.56 -9.37
N LYS A 27 -14.69 -6.38 -10.66
CA LYS A 27 -15.66 -5.86 -11.64
C LYS A 27 -16.93 -6.71 -11.73
N LYS A 28 -16.81 -8.04 -11.69
CA LYS A 28 -17.95 -8.97 -11.72
C LYS A 28 -18.82 -8.90 -10.45
N THR A 29 -18.29 -8.38 -9.36
CA THR A 29 -19.05 -8.16 -8.11
C THR A 29 -19.58 -6.73 -7.97
N ASN A 30 -19.54 -5.94 -9.06
CA ASN A 30 -19.99 -4.56 -9.12
C ASN A 30 -19.22 -3.62 -8.16
N ILE A 31 -17.94 -3.89 -7.92
CA ILE A 31 -17.06 -2.92 -7.29
C ILE A 31 -16.64 -1.91 -8.34
N ASN A 32 -16.67 -0.63 -7.97
CA ASN A 32 -16.21 0.42 -8.85
C ASN A 32 -14.68 0.32 -9.01
N MET A 33 -14.17 0.39 -10.23
CA MET A 33 -12.73 0.26 -10.47
C MET A 33 -11.94 1.42 -9.86
N THR A 34 -12.51 2.59 -9.69
CA THR A 34 -11.89 3.72 -8.98
C THR A 34 -11.68 3.45 -7.48
N ASP A 35 -12.38 2.46 -6.92
CA ASP A 35 -12.24 2.01 -5.54
C ASP A 35 -11.30 0.80 -5.42
N CYS A 36 -10.66 0.41 -6.53
CA CYS A 36 -9.70 -0.67 -6.58
C CYS A 36 -8.27 -0.14 -6.67
N VAL A 37 -7.36 -0.83 -6.02
CA VAL A 37 -5.91 -0.64 -6.17
C VAL A 37 -5.35 -1.89 -6.84
N TYR A 38 -4.51 -1.71 -7.87
CA TYR A 38 -3.74 -2.80 -8.47
C TYR A 38 -2.32 -2.78 -7.94
N THR A 39 -1.94 -3.83 -7.24
CA THR A 39 -0.60 -4.03 -6.68
C THR A 39 -0.02 -5.33 -7.24
N GLY A 40 0.50 -5.29 -8.46
CA GLY A 40 1.17 -6.43 -9.08
C GLY A 40 2.65 -6.51 -8.69
N ASN A 41 3.25 -7.69 -8.91
CA ASN A 41 4.68 -7.91 -8.77
C ASN A 41 5.21 -8.57 -10.04
N TYR A 42 6.25 -8.01 -10.65
CA TYR A 42 6.82 -8.51 -11.91
C TYR A 42 5.80 -8.57 -13.06
N GLU A 43 4.96 -7.55 -13.14
CA GLU A 43 3.86 -7.49 -14.10
C GLU A 43 4.39 -7.47 -15.55
N SER A 44 3.66 -8.13 -16.42
CA SER A 44 3.84 -7.95 -17.87
C SER A 44 3.33 -6.57 -18.33
N ILE A 45 3.67 -6.19 -19.55
CA ILE A 45 3.11 -4.97 -20.17
C ILE A 45 1.59 -5.11 -20.32
N GLU A 46 1.10 -6.32 -20.63
CA GLU A 46 -0.30 -6.65 -20.78
C GLU A 46 -1.07 -6.50 -19.46
N ASP A 47 -0.48 -6.93 -18.35
CA ASP A 47 -1.07 -6.77 -17.01
C ASP A 47 -1.18 -5.30 -16.63
N LEU A 48 -0.10 -4.53 -16.80
CA LEU A 48 -0.08 -3.09 -16.56
C LEU A 48 -1.08 -2.35 -17.45
N LYS A 49 -1.19 -2.75 -18.73
CA LYS A 49 -2.17 -2.18 -19.64
C LYS A 49 -3.60 -2.45 -19.17
N THR A 50 -3.87 -3.69 -18.75
CA THR A 50 -5.19 -4.05 -18.19
C THR A 50 -5.54 -3.23 -16.95
N ALA A 51 -4.57 -3.04 -16.04
CA ALA A 51 -4.76 -2.21 -14.85
C ALA A 51 -5.02 -0.74 -15.24
N TYR A 52 -4.20 -0.17 -16.12
CA TYR A 52 -4.32 1.20 -16.58
C TYR A 52 -5.68 1.47 -17.27
N GLU A 53 -6.09 0.59 -18.18
CA GLU A 53 -7.35 0.71 -18.92
C GLU A 53 -8.58 0.46 -18.05
N SER A 54 -8.43 -0.24 -16.92
CA SER A 54 -9.53 -0.45 -15.97
C SER A 54 -9.92 0.81 -15.20
N GLY A 55 -9.01 1.79 -15.09
CA GLY A 55 -9.20 3.01 -14.31
C GLY A 55 -9.00 2.84 -12.82
N CYS A 56 -8.43 1.71 -12.36
CA CYS A 56 -8.06 1.52 -10.95
C CYS A 56 -6.81 2.31 -10.58
N GLU A 57 -6.58 2.51 -9.29
CA GLU A 57 -5.31 3.05 -8.80
C GLU A 57 -4.19 2.03 -9.04
N ILE A 58 -3.03 2.49 -9.46
CA ILE A 58 -1.86 1.63 -9.70
C ILE A 58 -0.82 1.87 -8.63
N ASN A 59 -0.42 0.78 -7.96
CA ASN A 59 0.66 0.75 -6.98
C ASN A 59 1.80 -0.12 -7.51
N LEU A 60 2.96 0.48 -7.77
CA LEU A 60 4.10 -0.21 -8.35
C LEU A 60 5.14 -0.55 -7.29
N ASP A 61 5.79 -1.70 -7.44
CA ASP A 61 6.81 -2.17 -6.51
C ASP A 61 8.25 -2.13 -7.07
N ASP A 62 8.44 -1.64 -8.31
CA ASP A 62 9.76 -1.47 -8.91
C ASP A 62 9.82 -0.35 -9.95
N LEU A 63 11.05 0.12 -10.21
CA LEU A 63 11.33 1.16 -11.20
C LEU A 63 11.06 0.74 -12.64
N ASN A 64 11.23 -0.54 -12.96
CA ASN A 64 11.06 -1.02 -14.34
C ASN A 64 9.58 -1.09 -14.69
N SER A 65 8.71 -1.40 -13.73
CA SER A 65 7.26 -1.31 -13.88
C SER A 65 6.82 0.12 -14.21
N LEU A 66 7.41 1.14 -13.57
CA LEU A 66 7.15 2.54 -13.93
C LEU A 66 7.58 2.86 -15.38
N LYS A 67 8.73 2.37 -15.82
CA LYS A 67 9.21 2.57 -17.19
C LYS A 67 8.30 1.86 -18.21
N ARG A 68 7.82 0.65 -17.89
CA ARG A 68 6.86 -0.08 -18.73
C ARG A 68 5.52 0.65 -18.79
N LEU A 69 5.00 1.11 -17.65
CA LEU A 69 3.76 1.85 -17.58
C LEU A 69 3.80 3.12 -18.43
N LYS A 70 4.95 3.82 -18.46
CA LYS A 70 5.14 5.01 -19.32
C LYS A 70 4.91 4.71 -20.81
N THR A 71 5.19 3.51 -21.28
CA THR A 71 4.97 3.14 -22.70
C THR A 71 3.49 2.91 -23.03
N ILE A 72 2.66 2.71 -22.01
CA ILE A 72 1.20 2.51 -22.14
C ILE A 72 0.49 3.85 -21.95
N GLY A 73 0.81 4.56 -20.90
CA GLY A 73 0.23 5.84 -20.51
C GLY A 73 0.72 6.25 -19.12
N ILE A 74 0.47 7.49 -18.74
CA ILE A 74 0.80 8.01 -17.41
C ILE A 74 -0.50 8.34 -16.68
N PRO A 75 -0.79 7.64 -15.56
CA PRO A 75 -1.95 7.96 -14.74
C PRO A 75 -1.74 9.29 -14.02
N GLU A 76 -2.82 9.98 -13.68
CA GLU A 76 -2.76 11.21 -12.89
C GLU A 76 -2.21 10.93 -11.48
N TYR A 77 -2.62 9.82 -10.88
CA TYR A 77 -2.20 9.34 -9.57
C TYR A 77 -1.46 8.02 -9.67
N ILE A 78 -0.38 7.88 -8.92
CA ILE A 78 0.35 6.62 -8.75
C ILE A 78 0.84 6.48 -7.32
N SER A 79 0.87 5.26 -6.82
CA SER A 79 1.55 4.93 -5.58
C SER A 79 2.71 3.98 -5.81
N PHE A 80 3.64 3.94 -4.85
CA PHE A 80 4.74 2.98 -4.87
C PHE A 80 4.80 2.23 -3.56
N ARG A 81 5.09 0.93 -3.66
CA ARG A 81 5.33 0.09 -2.50
C ARG A 81 6.74 0.26 -2.02
N ILE A 82 6.90 0.69 -0.77
CA ILE A 82 8.21 0.74 -0.12
C ILE A 82 8.55 -0.60 0.53
N ASN A 83 9.80 -1.03 0.38
CA ASN A 83 10.41 -2.02 1.27
C ASN A 83 11.11 -1.27 2.42
N PRO A 84 10.60 -1.36 3.65
CA PRO A 84 11.18 -0.62 4.78
C PRO A 84 12.48 -1.25 5.31
N GLY A 85 13.02 -2.29 4.65
CA GLY A 85 14.21 -3.03 5.08
C GLY A 85 14.00 -3.91 6.32
N LYS A 86 12.83 -3.83 6.94
CA LYS A 86 12.39 -4.67 8.06
C LYS A 86 11.04 -5.29 7.72
N GLY A 87 10.85 -6.54 8.07
CA GLY A 87 9.58 -7.23 7.92
C GLY A 87 9.25 -8.02 9.18
N HIS A 88 7.97 -8.17 9.45
CA HIS A 88 7.47 -8.93 10.58
C HIS A 88 6.48 -9.97 10.07
N GLY A 89 6.61 -11.19 10.55
CA GLY A 89 5.69 -12.28 10.19
C GLY A 89 5.74 -13.36 11.24
N ARG A 90 4.65 -14.09 11.37
CA ARG A 90 4.55 -15.23 12.26
C ARG A 90 5.50 -16.36 11.83
N PHE A 91 5.75 -16.47 10.53
CA PHE A 91 6.65 -17.48 9.94
C PHE A 91 7.66 -16.79 9.02
N LYS A 92 8.92 -17.26 9.05
CA LYS A 92 9.99 -16.68 8.21
C LYS A 92 9.66 -16.69 6.71
N GLY A 93 8.94 -17.73 6.24
CA GLY A 93 8.62 -17.90 4.82
C GLY A 93 7.51 -16.97 4.27
N ILE A 94 6.80 -16.25 5.14
CA ILE A 94 5.71 -15.33 4.71
C ILE A 94 6.00 -13.85 5.00
N MET A 95 7.25 -13.53 5.36
CA MET A 95 7.65 -12.13 5.53
C MET A 95 7.72 -11.42 4.19
N THR A 96 6.95 -10.36 4.04
CA THR A 96 6.83 -9.56 2.81
C THR A 96 7.69 -8.30 2.82
N GLY A 97 8.42 -8.03 3.91
CA GLY A 97 9.39 -6.96 4.05
C GLY A 97 10.71 -7.50 4.58
N GLY A 98 11.79 -6.74 4.40
CA GLY A 98 13.12 -7.10 4.86
C GLY A 98 14.17 -7.00 3.77
N LYS A 99 15.45 -7.07 4.16
CA LYS A 99 16.59 -6.83 3.26
C LYS A 99 16.62 -7.74 2.03
N ASP A 100 16.15 -8.99 2.20
CA ASP A 100 16.14 -10.01 1.14
C ASP A 100 14.72 -10.20 0.53
N SER A 101 13.78 -9.32 0.85
CA SER A 101 12.43 -9.39 0.29
C SER A 101 12.45 -8.95 -1.18
N LYS A 102 11.72 -9.71 -2.01
CA LYS A 102 11.50 -9.36 -3.42
C LYS A 102 10.50 -8.23 -3.63
N PHE A 103 9.79 -7.83 -2.57
CA PHE A 103 8.69 -6.87 -2.66
C PHE A 103 9.11 -5.47 -2.28
N GLY A 104 8.67 -4.52 -3.08
CA GLY A 104 8.80 -3.10 -2.81
C GLY A 104 10.15 -2.50 -3.15
N ILE A 105 10.16 -1.21 -3.36
CA ILE A 105 11.35 -0.40 -3.69
C ILE A 105 12.13 -0.15 -2.41
N PRO A 106 13.45 -0.41 -2.37
CA PRO A 106 14.27 -0.12 -1.20
C PRO A 106 14.16 1.35 -0.77
N LYS A 107 14.12 1.58 0.55
CA LYS A 107 13.99 2.92 1.14
C LYS A 107 15.04 3.90 0.57
N GLU A 108 16.25 3.44 0.35
CA GLU A 108 17.39 4.25 -0.10
C GLU A 108 17.21 4.78 -1.53
N THR A 109 16.36 4.16 -2.32
CA THR A 109 16.21 4.48 -3.76
C THR A 109 14.82 5.00 -4.11
N ILE A 110 13.84 4.88 -3.20
CA ILE A 110 12.44 5.17 -3.50
C ILE A 110 12.20 6.63 -3.90
N SER A 111 12.86 7.59 -3.27
CA SER A 111 12.73 9.01 -3.61
C SER A 111 13.09 9.30 -5.08
N ASN A 112 14.08 8.60 -5.64
CA ASN A 112 14.46 8.74 -7.05
C ASN A 112 13.35 8.28 -7.99
N VAL A 113 12.58 7.27 -7.59
CA VAL A 113 11.43 6.77 -8.38
C VAL A 113 10.30 7.80 -8.43
N TYR A 114 10.02 8.48 -7.32
CA TYR A 114 9.05 9.58 -7.29
C TYR A 114 9.48 10.77 -8.13
N ILE A 115 10.77 11.15 -8.07
CA ILE A 115 11.33 12.23 -8.91
C ILE A 115 11.14 11.87 -10.39
N LEU A 116 11.46 10.63 -10.77
CA LEU A 116 11.30 10.17 -12.16
C LEU A 116 9.82 10.13 -12.57
N ALA A 117 8.92 9.64 -11.71
CA ALA A 117 7.50 9.62 -12.01
C ALA A 117 6.92 11.04 -12.20
N LYS A 118 7.38 12.00 -11.40
CA LYS A 118 7.04 13.43 -11.57
C LYS A 118 7.55 13.97 -12.91
N GLN A 119 8.77 13.63 -13.31
CA GLN A 119 9.32 13.99 -14.63
C GLN A 119 8.53 13.35 -15.79
N PHE A 120 7.94 12.17 -15.58
CA PHE A 120 7.07 11.52 -16.56
C PHE A 120 5.70 12.16 -16.65
N GLY A 121 5.33 13.05 -15.73
CA GLY A 121 4.08 13.81 -15.75
C GLY A 121 3.02 13.36 -14.76
N VAL A 122 3.32 12.42 -13.86
CA VAL A 122 2.44 12.08 -12.73
C VAL A 122 2.19 13.32 -11.87
N LYS A 123 0.94 13.54 -11.45
CA LYS A 123 0.52 14.75 -10.73
C LYS A 123 0.30 14.49 -9.23
N LYS A 124 -0.13 13.28 -8.87
CA LYS A 124 -0.55 12.89 -7.54
C LYS A 124 0.14 11.60 -7.11
N PHE A 125 0.52 11.53 -5.85
CA PHE A 125 1.34 10.43 -5.35
C PHE A 125 0.78 9.83 -4.08
N GLY A 126 0.93 8.52 -3.94
CA GLY A 126 0.72 7.79 -2.71
C GLY A 126 1.93 6.94 -2.34
N LEU A 127 1.94 6.42 -1.13
CA LEU A 127 2.96 5.48 -0.62
C LEU A 127 2.25 4.29 0.01
N GLN A 128 2.68 3.09 -0.32
CA GLN A 128 2.14 1.86 0.26
C GLN A 128 3.28 1.03 0.87
N CYS A 129 3.00 0.42 2.00
CA CYS A 129 3.87 -0.58 2.60
C CYS A 129 3.05 -1.84 2.92
N HIS A 130 3.68 -3.00 2.82
CA HIS A 130 3.11 -4.24 3.35
C HIS A 130 4.23 -5.09 3.95
N ALA A 131 4.51 -4.87 5.22
CA ALA A 131 5.66 -5.48 5.90
C ALA A 131 5.29 -6.49 6.99
N GLY A 132 4.00 -6.74 7.22
CA GLY A 132 3.47 -7.66 8.22
C GLY A 132 2.67 -8.81 7.63
N SER A 133 2.69 -9.96 8.30
CA SER A 133 1.80 -11.08 7.98
C SER A 133 1.48 -11.87 9.26
N ALA A 134 0.17 -12.03 9.53
CA ALA A 134 -0.37 -12.74 10.70
C ALA A 134 0.25 -12.27 12.05
N THR A 135 0.48 -10.97 12.19
CA THR A 135 1.14 -10.36 13.37
C THR A 135 0.12 -10.04 14.45
N LEU A 136 0.41 -10.46 15.69
CA LEU A 136 -0.40 -10.18 16.89
C LEU A 136 0.23 -9.11 17.81
N ASP A 137 1.32 -8.50 17.38
CA ASP A 137 2.12 -7.56 18.19
C ASP A 137 1.91 -6.12 17.71
N VAL A 138 1.25 -5.32 18.54
CA VAL A 138 0.94 -3.91 18.26
C VAL A 138 2.20 -3.08 18.02
N LYS A 139 3.29 -3.32 18.76
CA LYS A 139 4.54 -2.55 18.65
C LYS A 139 5.14 -2.65 17.24
N LYS A 140 5.03 -3.81 16.60
CA LYS A 140 5.54 -4.02 15.25
C LYS A 140 4.83 -3.15 14.22
N PHE A 141 3.51 -2.97 14.38
CA PHE A 141 2.75 -2.06 13.52
C PHE A 141 3.14 -0.60 13.75
N SER A 142 3.34 -0.19 15.01
CA SER A 142 3.80 1.16 15.34
C SER A 142 5.18 1.44 14.74
N GLU A 143 6.14 0.50 14.85
CA GLU A 143 7.47 0.61 14.23
C GLU A 143 7.41 0.73 12.70
N ILE A 144 6.57 -0.07 12.03
CA ILE A 144 6.37 0.02 10.58
C ILE A 144 5.76 1.38 10.21
N THR A 145 4.76 1.82 10.97
CA THR A 145 4.12 3.12 10.73
C THR A 145 5.13 4.25 10.81
N GLN A 146 6.00 4.28 11.83
CA GLN A 146 7.08 5.26 11.94
C GLN A 146 8.03 5.23 10.74
N LEU A 147 8.44 4.04 10.30
CA LEU A 147 9.30 3.89 9.11
C LEU A 147 8.64 4.41 7.84
N VAL A 148 7.36 4.10 7.64
CA VAL A 148 6.60 4.54 6.47
C VAL A 148 6.44 6.06 6.50
N LEU A 149 6.01 6.64 7.63
CA LEU A 149 5.79 8.09 7.73
C LEU A 149 7.08 8.90 7.65
N SER A 150 8.18 8.40 8.22
CA SER A 150 9.49 9.04 8.02
C SER A 150 9.92 9.05 6.56
N SER A 151 9.68 7.93 5.84
CA SER A 151 9.97 7.85 4.41
C SER A 151 9.04 8.73 3.58
N ALA A 152 7.76 8.81 3.96
CA ALA A 152 6.80 9.72 3.32
C ALA A 152 7.27 11.18 3.40
N LYS A 153 7.73 11.63 4.58
CA LYS A 153 8.26 13.00 4.76
C LYS A 153 9.52 13.25 3.94
N GLU A 154 10.40 12.27 3.85
CA GLU A 154 11.59 12.36 3.00
C GLU A 154 11.21 12.49 1.51
N ILE A 155 10.28 11.66 1.04
CA ILE A 155 9.76 11.72 -0.34
C ILE A 155 9.11 13.07 -0.61
N GLU A 156 8.20 13.54 0.27
CA GLU A 156 7.52 14.84 0.17
C GLU A 156 8.53 15.99 0.03
N GLY A 157 9.63 15.95 0.80
CA GLY A 157 10.71 16.92 0.70
C GLY A 157 11.42 16.89 -0.65
N HIS A 158 11.73 15.69 -1.18
CA HIS A 158 12.42 15.55 -2.46
C HIS A 158 11.59 15.99 -3.66
N ILE A 159 10.29 15.68 -3.66
CA ILE A 159 9.40 16.06 -4.77
C ILE A 159 8.75 17.44 -4.57
N ASN A 160 8.96 18.08 -3.42
CA ASN A 160 8.29 19.32 -3.00
C ASN A 160 6.77 19.25 -3.23
N GLN A 161 6.17 18.18 -2.74
CA GLN A 161 4.75 17.90 -2.88
C GLN A 161 4.29 16.91 -1.82
N ARG A 162 3.10 17.12 -1.25
CA ARG A 162 2.49 16.24 -0.28
C ARG A 162 1.97 14.96 -0.94
N LEU A 163 2.09 13.83 -0.27
CA LEU A 163 1.44 12.58 -0.68
C LEU A 163 -0.05 12.66 -0.37
N GLU A 164 -0.89 12.19 -1.29
CA GLU A 164 -2.35 12.21 -1.09
C GLU A 164 -2.84 11.03 -0.27
N LYS A 165 -2.16 9.87 -0.39
CA LYS A 165 -2.54 8.65 0.32
C LYS A 165 -1.32 7.92 0.85
N ILE A 166 -1.41 7.42 2.07
CA ILE A 166 -0.42 6.52 2.68
C ILE A 166 -1.14 5.29 3.21
N SER A 167 -0.75 4.12 2.71
CA SER A 167 -1.19 2.83 3.21
C SER A 167 -0.05 2.16 3.97
N ILE A 168 -0.26 1.87 5.24
CA ILE A 168 0.68 1.11 6.08
C ILE A 168 0.56 -0.40 5.89
N GLY A 169 -0.34 -0.82 5.01
CA GLY A 169 -0.66 -2.21 4.77
C GLY A 169 -1.50 -2.82 5.88
N SER A 170 -1.58 -4.13 5.84
CA SER A 170 -2.30 -4.94 6.81
C SER A 170 -1.42 -6.07 7.35
N GLY A 171 -1.98 -7.26 7.51
CA GLY A 171 -1.27 -8.41 8.05
C GLY A 171 -1.62 -8.64 9.51
N PHE A 172 -2.77 -8.11 9.94
CA PHE A 172 -3.32 -8.35 11.27
C PHE A 172 -3.54 -9.85 11.48
N GLY A 173 -2.98 -10.36 12.57
CA GLY A 173 -3.12 -11.75 12.92
C GLY A 173 -4.41 -12.04 13.68
N ILE A 174 -4.81 -13.30 13.61
CA ILE A 174 -5.82 -13.89 14.49
C ILE A 174 -5.17 -15.00 15.32
N PRO A 175 -5.66 -15.29 16.52
CA PRO A 175 -5.20 -16.44 17.29
C PRO A 175 -5.50 -17.74 16.56
N TYR A 176 -4.50 -18.60 16.42
CA TYR A 176 -4.68 -19.98 15.93
C TYR A 176 -4.70 -21.02 17.05
N LYS A 177 -4.32 -20.60 18.26
CA LYS A 177 -4.30 -21.45 19.45
C LYS A 177 -5.01 -20.72 20.61
N ASN A 178 -5.67 -21.48 21.47
CA ASN A 178 -6.35 -20.95 22.66
C ASN A 178 -5.40 -20.22 23.64
N SER A 179 -4.09 -20.49 23.56
CA SER A 179 -3.07 -19.82 24.38
C SER A 179 -2.62 -18.48 23.84
N GLU A 180 -3.01 -18.12 22.62
CA GLU A 180 -2.65 -16.84 21.99
C GLU A 180 -3.68 -15.77 22.34
N LYS A 181 -3.21 -14.57 22.67
CA LYS A 181 -4.08 -13.42 22.88
C LYS A 181 -4.44 -12.78 21.54
N PRO A 182 -5.71 -12.38 21.33
CA PRO A 182 -6.09 -11.60 20.16
C PRO A 182 -5.30 -10.28 20.09
N LEU A 183 -5.12 -9.77 18.88
CA LEU A 183 -4.60 -8.42 18.67
C LEU A 183 -5.57 -7.40 19.30
N ASP A 184 -5.05 -6.52 20.15
CA ASP A 184 -5.82 -5.41 20.70
C ASP A 184 -5.91 -4.29 19.65
N LEU A 185 -7.02 -4.28 18.92
CA LEU A 185 -7.26 -3.31 17.86
C LEU A 185 -7.38 -1.87 18.40
N ASN A 186 -7.94 -1.68 19.60
CA ASN A 186 -8.07 -0.35 20.18
C ASN A 186 -6.70 0.23 20.55
N LEU A 187 -5.81 -0.60 21.10
CA LEU A 187 -4.44 -0.20 21.36
C LEU A 187 -3.69 0.06 20.05
N LEU A 188 -3.84 -0.83 19.08
CA LEU A 188 -3.22 -0.71 17.76
C LEU A 188 -3.54 0.63 17.10
N PHE A 189 -4.83 0.97 17.00
CA PHE A 189 -5.23 2.22 16.33
C PHE A 189 -4.79 3.46 17.12
N ARG A 190 -4.76 3.43 18.44
CA ARG A 190 -4.20 4.53 19.26
C ARG A 190 -2.71 4.74 18.99
N GLU A 191 -1.94 3.65 18.91
CA GLU A 191 -0.51 3.72 18.61
C GLU A 191 -0.25 4.27 17.21
N ILE A 192 -0.96 3.77 16.20
CA ILE A 192 -0.87 4.28 14.82
C ILE A 192 -1.25 5.77 14.79
N GLN A 193 -2.36 6.14 15.41
CA GLN A 193 -2.81 7.53 15.50
C GLN A 193 -1.76 8.44 16.14
N SER A 194 -1.11 7.98 17.22
CA SER A 194 -0.04 8.73 17.88
C SER A 194 1.11 9.04 16.93
N VAL A 195 1.51 8.06 16.10
CA VAL A 195 2.57 8.27 15.10
C VAL A 195 2.12 9.26 14.01
N PHE A 196 0.89 9.17 13.54
CA PHE A 196 0.38 10.16 12.57
C PHE A 196 0.33 11.58 13.14
N LEU A 197 -0.08 11.73 14.41
CA LEU A 197 -0.06 13.03 15.11
C LEU A 197 1.34 13.65 15.14
N GLU A 198 2.38 12.84 15.34
CA GLU A 198 3.77 13.29 15.35
C GLU A 198 4.20 13.86 13.98
N TYR A 199 3.86 13.17 12.88
CA TYR A 199 4.33 13.52 11.54
C TYR A 199 3.43 14.52 10.79
N TYR A 200 2.11 14.49 11.02
CA TYR A 200 1.13 15.28 10.28
C TYR A 200 0.31 16.25 11.12
N GLY A 201 0.55 16.30 12.44
CA GLY A 201 -0.12 17.23 13.34
C GLY A 201 -1.54 16.79 13.73
N LYS A 202 -2.25 17.69 14.42
CA LYS A 202 -3.53 17.39 15.08
C LYS A 202 -4.75 17.39 14.16
N ASP A 203 -4.68 18.04 13.01
CA ASP A 203 -5.80 18.07 12.08
C ASP A 203 -5.86 16.79 11.27
N GLN A 204 -6.71 15.86 11.73
CA GLN A 204 -6.86 14.55 11.11
C GLN A 204 -7.50 14.61 9.73
N SER A 205 -8.22 15.67 9.39
CA SER A 205 -8.81 15.85 8.06
C SER A 205 -7.75 16.04 6.97
N GLU A 206 -6.54 16.42 7.37
CA GLU A 206 -5.40 16.58 6.47
C GLU A 206 -4.48 15.35 6.38
N TRP A 207 -4.76 14.28 7.09
CA TRP A 207 -3.88 13.12 7.06
C TRP A 207 -4.00 12.35 5.73
N PRO A 208 -2.89 12.01 5.10
CA PRO A 208 -2.89 11.21 3.88
C PRO A 208 -3.06 9.72 4.22
N ILE A 209 -4.16 9.37 4.86
CA ILE A 209 -4.42 7.99 5.30
C ILE A 209 -5.46 7.33 4.40
N GLN A 210 -5.17 6.09 4.03
CA GLN A 210 -6.12 5.18 3.41
C GLN A 210 -6.22 3.93 4.29
N ILE A 211 -7.40 3.68 4.83
CA ILE A 211 -7.72 2.48 5.63
C ILE A 211 -8.57 1.54 4.79
#